data_8350f7f349399911ebfa9616fd2a71cc
#
_entry.id   8350f7f349399911ebfa9616fd2a71cc
#
_cell.length_a   1.000
_cell.length_b   1.000
_cell.length_c   1.000
_cell.angle_alpha   90.00
_cell.angle_beta   90.00
_cell.angle_gamma   90.00
#
_symmetry.space_group_name_H-M   'P 1'
#
loop_
_entity.id
_entity.type
_entity.pdbx_description
1 polymer ?
#
loop_
_entity_poly.entity_id
_entity_poly.type
_entity_poly.pdbx_seq_one_letter_code
_entity_poly.pdbx_strand_id
1 'polypeptide(L)'
;MKNNSQIPLVNYHSHTYRCKHAFGEVVEFVKAASEADLEIFGVSDHAAFPDDRWPDIRMRYEELDNYIEAVRVAQLSVPQVKVLLSMECEYVPEFENYLQDELLGERQFDYLIGAGHYTPHNGEWLSSFTKLNCKPHLKSYVEHLCQMMESKLFEFIAHPDIFGST
;
A
#
# COMPACT_ATOMS: atom_id res chain seq x y z
N MET A 1 -32.19 -18.03 15.87
CA MET A 1 -30.77 -17.97 15.48
C MET A 1 -30.71 -17.72 13.98
N LYS A 2 -30.46 -16.51 13.52
CA LYS A 2 -30.31 -16.22 12.08
C LYS A 2 -28.85 -16.46 11.74
N ASN A 3 -28.53 -17.64 11.15
CA ASN A 3 -27.27 -17.82 10.42
C ASN A 3 -27.39 -17.04 9.09
N ASN A 4 -27.23 -15.74 9.14
CA ASN A 4 -26.89 -14.97 7.97
C ASN A 4 -25.36 -14.98 7.90
N SER A 5 -24.78 -15.88 7.14
CA SER A 5 -23.40 -15.78 6.68
C SER A 5 -23.34 -14.67 5.62
N GLN A 6 -23.55 -13.44 6.06
CA GLN A 6 -23.35 -12.29 5.20
C GLN A 6 -21.84 -12.14 5.02
N ILE A 7 -21.39 -12.12 3.77
CA ILE A 7 -19.98 -11.86 3.46
C ILE A 7 -19.67 -10.44 3.96
N PRO A 8 -18.63 -10.24 4.80
CA PRO A 8 -18.29 -8.94 5.31
C PRO A 8 -17.93 -7.98 4.17
N LEU A 9 -18.39 -6.74 4.23
CA LEU A 9 -17.94 -5.70 3.33
C LEU A 9 -16.57 -5.21 3.80
N VAL A 10 -15.58 -5.29 2.93
CA VAL A 10 -14.20 -4.96 3.25
C VAL A 10 -13.53 -4.12 2.16
N ASN A 11 -12.61 -3.27 2.56
CA ASN A 11 -11.69 -2.58 1.67
C ASN A 11 -10.28 -2.65 2.27
N TYR A 12 -9.32 -3.19 1.53
CA TYR A 12 -7.93 -3.34 1.99
C TYR A 12 -6.96 -2.39 1.30
N HIS A 13 -7.43 -1.50 0.39
CA HIS A 13 -6.55 -0.61 -0.36
C HIS A 13 -7.16 0.79 -0.43
N SER A 14 -6.53 1.75 0.24
CA SER A 14 -6.99 3.14 0.27
C SER A 14 -5.82 4.11 0.47
N HIS A 15 -5.97 5.33 -0.04
CA HIS A 15 -4.97 6.39 0.04
C HIS A 15 -5.54 7.64 0.70
N THR A 16 -4.71 8.33 1.49
CA THR A 16 -4.99 9.63 2.07
C THR A 16 -4.22 10.74 1.32
N TYR A 17 -4.31 11.97 1.80
CA TYR A 17 -3.55 13.09 1.22
C TYR A 17 -2.02 12.86 1.22
N ARG A 18 -1.51 11.91 2.02
CA ARG A 18 -0.09 11.61 2.14
C ARG A 18 0.51 11.02 0.86
N CYS A 19 -0.30 10.39 0.03
CA CYS A 19 0.12 9.93 -1.31
C CYS A 19 0.24 11.09 -2.33
N LYS A 20 -0.14 12.32 -1.96
CA LYS A 20 -0.08 13.55 -2.78
C LYS A 20 -0.96 13.57 -4.03
N HIS A 21 -1.78 12.54 -4.24
CA HIS A 21 -2.77 12.46 -5.31
C HIS A 21 -4.17 12.06 -4.83
N ALA A 22 -4.36 11.97 -3.51
CA ALA A 22 -5.66 11.85 -2.86
C ALA A 22 -5.89 13.00 -1.89
N PHE A 23 -7.10 13.11 -1.35
CA PHE A 23 -7.51 14.14 -0.38
C PHE A 23 -8.12 13.47 0.85
N GLY A 24 -8.08 14.16 1.98
CA GLY A 24 -8.70 13.70 3.21
C GLY A 24 -7.73 12.97 4.17
N GLU A 25 -8.09 13.01 5.44
CA GLU A 25 -7.35 12.37 6.53
C GLU A 25 -7.93 10.96 6.81
N VAL A 26 -7.13 10.08 7.41
CA VAL A 26 -7.51 8.69 7.75
C VAL A 26 -8.89 8.62 8.41
N VAL A 27 -9.16 9.46 9.41
CA VAL A 27 -10.43 9.44 10.16
C VAL A 27 -11.64 9.76 9.27
N GLU A 28 -11.48 10.56 8.23
CA GLU A 28 -12.57 10.90 7.30
C GLU A 28 -12.93 9.69 6.45
N PHE A 29 -11.93 8.96 5.95
CA PHE A 29 -12.15 7.70 5.22
C PHE A 29 -12.79 6.62 6.09
N VAL A 30 -12.33 6.47 7.33
CA VAL A 30 -12.89 5.47 8.25
C VAL A 30 -14.33 5.81 8.63
N LYS A 31 -14.69 7.09 8.78
CA LYS A 31 -16.10 7.51 8.96
C LYS A 31 -16.94 7.16 7.75
N ALA A 32 -16.46 7.47 6.53
CA ALA A 32 -17.14 7.12 5.30
C ALA A 32 -17.29 5.59 5.13
N ALA A 33 -16.27 4.82 5.50
CA ALA A 33 -16.33 3.37 5.55
C ALA A 33 -17.43 2.86 6.49
N SER A 34 -17.55 3.45 7.68
CA SER A 34 -18.61 3.16 8.64
C SER A 34 -20.02 3.50 8.08
N GLU A 35 -20.15 4.63 7.42
CA GLU A 35 -21.41 5.05 6.77
C GLU A 35 -21.80 4.14 5.60
N ALA A 36 -20.81 3.48 4.98
CA ALA A 36 -21.01 2.50 3.91
C ALA A 36 -21.12 1.05 4.42
N ASP A 37 -21.29 0.85 5.73
CA ASP A 37 -21.41 -0.47 6.39
C ASP A 37 -20.19 -1.39 6.14
N LEU A 38 -18.99 -0.85 5.93
CA LEU A 38 -17.76 -1.65 5.89
C LEU A 38 -17.41 -2.15 7.29
N GLU A 39 -17.10 -3.43 7.38
CA GLU A 39 -16.67 -4.07 8.62
C GLU A 39 -15.14 -3.95 8.83
N ILE A 40 -14.38 -3.98 7.72
CA ILE A 40 -12.92 -3.88 7.72
C ILE A 40 -12.46 -2.82 6.72
N PHE A 41 -11.57 -1.93 7.14
CA PHE A 41 -10.98 -0.90 6.30
C PHE A 41 -9.46 -0.85 6.48
N GLY A 42 -8.71 -1.12 5.42
CA GLY A 42 -7.26 -0.99 5.37
C GLY A 42 -6.83 0.38 4.88
N VAL A 43 -6.00 1.05 5.66
CA VAL A 43 -5.32 2.29 5.27
C VAL A 43 -3.96 1.92 4.74
N SER A 44 -3.66 2.26 3.47
CA SER A 44 -2.49 1.74 2.76
C SER A 44 -1.84 2.78 1.84
N ASP A 45 -1.49 3.94 2.40
CA ASP A 45 -0.74 4.95 1.65
C ASP A 45 0.57 4.38 1.10
N HIS A 46 1.13 5.02 0.07
CA HIS A 46 2.42 4.61 -0.50
C HIS A 46 3.54 4.62 0.53
N ALA A 47 4.35 3.56 0.52
CA ALA A 47 5.41 3.36 1.49
C ALA A 47 6.43 4.51 1.51
N ALA A 48 6.69 5.00 2.72
CA ALA A 48 7.79 5.92 3.01
C ALA A 48 9.09 5.11 3.07
N PHE A 49 9.99 5.29 2.13
CA PHE A 49 11.28 4.62 2.14
C PHE A 49 12.34 5.43 2.91
N PRO A 50 13.32 4.77 3.57
CA PRO A 50 14.36 5.44 4.36
C PRO A 50 15.23 6.44 3.59
N ASP A 51 15.29 6.33 2.25
CA ASP A 51 16.02 7.24 1.37
C ASP A 51 15.13 8.30 0.70
N ASP A 52 13.87 8.40 1.11
CA ASP A 52 12.87 9.33 0.57
C ASP A 52 12.72 9.26 -0.96
N ARG A 53 12.95 8.07 -1.58
CA ARG A 53 12.77 7.91 -3.03
C ARG A 53 11.34 8.19 -3.48
N TRP A 54 11.18 8.71 -4.69
CA TRP A 54 9.91 9.07 -5.33
C TRP A 54 9.02 10.01 -4.50
N PRO A 55 9.55 11.17 -4.08
CA PRO A 55 8.91 12.04 -3.09
C PRO A 55 7.61 12.70 -3.58
N ASP A 56 7.34 12.65 -4.90
CA ASP A 56 6.16 13.32 -5.49
C ASP A 56 4.86 12.54 -5.29
N ILE A 57 4.94 11.26 -4.90
CA ILE A 57 3.77 10.37 -4.78
C ILE A 57 3.65 9.68 -3.42
N ARG A 58 4.51 10.01 -2.46
CA ARG A 58 4.50 9.37 -1.13
C ARG A 58 4.94 10.32 -0.04
N MET A 59 4.61 9.97 1.20
CA MET A 59 5.13 10.65 2.37
C MET A 59 6.63 10.41 2.51
N ARG A 60 7.30 11.29 3.26
CA ARG A 60 8.69 11.11 3.67
C ARG A 60 8.79 10.10 4.81
N TYR A 61 9.97 9.51 4.97
CA TYR A 61 10.22 8.58 6.05
C TYR A 61 9.97 9.21 7.44
N GLU A 62 10.32 10.48 7.63
CA GLU A 62 10.06 11.22 8.87
C GLU A 62 8.57 11.40 9.22
N GLU A 63 7.67 11.24 8.24
CA GLU A 63 6.21 11.34 8.43
C GLU A 63 5.56 10.03 8.85
N LEU A 64 6.31 8.92 8.86
CA LEU A 64 5.79 7.57 9.11
C LEU A 64 5.12 7.43 10.49
N ASP A 65 5.73 8.02 11.54
CA ASP A 65 5.15 7.99 12.89
C ASP A 65 3.83 8.77 12.96
N ASN A 66 3.72 9.89 12.24
CA ASN A 66 2.48 10.65 12.12
C ASN A 66 1.39 9.85 11.40
N TYR A 67 1.75 9.12 10.35
CA TYR A 67 0.83 8.24 9.64
C TYR A 67 0.27 7.13 10.55
N ILE A 68 1.15 6.44 11.28
CA ILE A 68 0.78 5.39 12.23
C ILE A 68 -0.17 5.94 13.30
N GLU A 69 0.15 7.11 13.85
CA GLU A 69 -0.69 7.74 14.86
C GLU A 69 -2.07 8.14 14.30
N ALA A 70 -2.14 8.65 13.07
CA ALA A 70 -3.41 8.97 12.43
C ALA A 70 -4.31 7.73 12.28
N VAL A 71 -3.74 6.57 11.94
CA VAL A 71 -4.49 5.29 11.89
C VAL A 71 -4.96 4.87 13.28
N ARG A 72 -4.12 4.97 14.31
CA ARG A 72 -4.50 4.67 15.70
C ARG A 72 -5.63 5.56 16.21
N VAL A 73 -5.57 6.85 15.92
CA VAL A 73 -6.65 7.80 16.26
C VAL A 73 -7.95 7.41 15.56
N ALA A 74 -7.91 7.01 14.30
CA ALA A 74 -9.08 6.57 13.57
C ALA A 74 -9.68 5.27 14.14
N GLN A 75 -8.85 4.29 14.52
CA GLN A 75 -9.27 3.06 15.20
C GLN A 75 -10.06 3.35 16.48
N LEU A 76 -9.60 4.32 17.28
CA LEU A 76 -10.27 4.70 18.52
C LEU A 76 -11.55 5.53 18.29
N SER A 77 -11.56 6.35 17.24
CA SER A 77 -12.66 7.27 16.93
C SER A 77 -13.87 6.59 16.30
N VAL A 78 -13.66 5.46 15.60
CA VAL A 78 -14.71 4.74 14.86
C VAL A 78 -14.64 3.24 15.17
N PRO A 79 -14.94 2.82 16.41
CA PRO A 79 -14.70 1.45 16.88
C PRO A 79 -15.59 0.37 16.23
N GLN A 80 -16.60 0.75 15.46
CA GLN A 80 -17.45 -0.17 14.71
C GLN A 80 -16.82 -0.69 13.42
N VAL A 81 -15.74 -0.07 12.93
CA VAL A 81 -14.96 -0.52 11.77
C VAL A 81 -13.63 -1.07 12.28
N LYS A 82 -13.27 -2.28 11.86
CA LYS A 82 -11.93 -2.81 12.08
C LYS A 82 -10.96 -2.13 11.12
N VAL A 83 -10.23 -1.12 11.61
CA VAL A 83 -9.22 -0.41 10.81
C VAL A 83 -7.89 -1.15 10.88
N LEU A 84 -7.27 -1.40 9.72
CA LEU A 84 -5.98 -2.04 9.60
C LEU A 84 -4.92 -1.04 9.13
N LEU A 85 -3.75 -1.09 9.75
CA LEU A 85 -2.57 -0.32 9.40
C LEU A 85 -1.78 -1.07 8.32
N SER A 86 -1.63 -0.47 7.14
CA SER A 86 -0.94 -1.08 6.01
C SER A 86 -0.15 -0.04 5.21
N MET A 87 0.61 -0.50 4.24
CA MET A 87 1.24 0.33 3.21
C MET A 87 1.22 -0.37 1.86
N GLU A 88 1.09 0.41 0.79
CA GLU A 88 1.33 -0.03 -0.58
C GLU A 88 2.79 0.23 -0.95
N CYS A 89 3.54 -0.84 -1.20
CA CYS A 89 4.99 -0.80 -1.33
C CYS A 89 5.46 -1.32 -2.69
N GLU A 90 6.44 -0.65 -3.28
CA GLU A 90 7.31 -1.29 -4.25
C GLU A 90 8.22 -2.30 -3.56
N TYR A 91 8.50 -3.42 -4.23
CA TYR A 91 9.56 -4.32 -3.81
C TYR A 91 10.92 -3.79 -4.26
N VAL A 92 11.68 -3.32 -3.30
CA VAL A 92 13.04 -2.82 -3.49
C VAL A 92 13.97 -3.73 -2.69
N PRO A 93 14.73 -4.64 -3.32
CA PRO A 93 15.50 -5.67 -2.59
C PRO A 93 16.42 -5.11 -1.50
N GLU A 94 17.02 -3.95 -1.70
CA GLU A 94 17.87 -3.29 -0.70
C GLU A 94 17.11 -2.84 0.56
N PHE A 95 15.78 -2.74 0.52
CA PHE A 95 14.91 -2.40 1.65
C PHE A 95 14.05 -3.57 2.14
N GLU A 96 14.38 -4.80 1.79
CA GLU A 96 13.65 -5.97 2.26
C GLU A 96 13.60 -6.05 3.79
N ASN A 97 14.75 -5.82 4.47
CA ASN A 97 14.80 -5.78 5.93
C ASN A 97 13.97 -4.63 6.51
N TYR A 98 13.92 -3.48 5.85
CA TYR A 98 13.04 -2.37 6.26
C TYR A 98 11.58 -2.79 6.24
N LEU A 99 11.13 -3.44 5.18
CA LEU A 99 9.76 -3.93 5.06
C LEU A 99 9.45 -5.00 6.11
N GLN A 100 10.36 -5.96 6.30
CA GLN A 100 10.16 -7.10 7.19
C GLN A 100 10.35 -6.75 8.66
N ASP A 101 11.49 -6.17 9.01
CA ASP A 101 11.90 -6.02 10.41
C ASP A 101 11.34 -4.73 11.01
N GLU A 102 11.33 -3.63 10.26
CA GLU A 102 10.81 -2.36 10.78
C GLU A 102 9.30 -2.27 10.59
N LEU A 103 8.77 -2.36 9.36
CA LEU A 103 7.32 -2.15 9.17
C LEU A 103 6.50 -3.28 9.79
N LEU A 104 6.71 -4.53 9.37
CA LEU A 104 5.94 -5.66 9.89
C LEU A 104 6.34 -6.04 11.33
N GLY A 105 7.63 -5.96 11.66
CA GLY A 105 8.17 -6.34 12.96
C GLY A 105 7.97 -5.26 14.02
N GLU A 106 8.79 -4.21 14.04
CA GLU A 106 8.83 -3.21 15.11
C GLU A 106 7.59 -2.32 15.16
N ARG A 107 7.15 -1.83 13.98
CA ARG A 107 6.01 -0.91 13.84
C ARG A 107 4.67 -1.62 13.79
N GLN A 108 4.66 -2.96 13.63
CA GLN A 108 3.49 -3.83 13.67
C GLN A 108 2.39 -3.43 12.66
N PHE A 109 2.80 -3.20 11.41
CA PHE A 109 1.84 -3.11 10.33
C PHE A 109 1.08 -4.44 10.19
N ASP A 110 -0.23 -4.37 10.00
CA ASP A 110 -1.09 -5.55 9.89
C ASP A 110 -0.78 -6.36 8.62
N TYR A 111 -0.44 -5.66 7.53
CA TYR A 111 -0.03 -6.26 6.24
C TYR A 111 0.64 -5.23 5.34
N LEU A 112 1.26 -5.71 4.26
CA LEU A 112 1.77 -4.88 3.16
C LEU A 112 1.12 -5.31 1.84
N ILE A 113 0.90 -4.34 0.95
CA ILE A 113 0.43 -4.53 -0.42
C ILE A 113 1.62 -4.32 -1.35
N GLY A 114 1.86 -5.26 -2.26
CA GLY A 114 2.87 -5.07 -3.29
C GLY A 114 2.34 -4.29 -4.48
N ALA A 115 3.12 -3.36 -5.03
CA ALA A 115 2.74 -2.60 -6.21
C ALA A 115 3.94 -2.41 -7.15
N GLY A 116 3.70 -2.53 -8.43
CA GLY A 116 4.71 -2.38 -9.48
C GLY A 116 4.66 -1.03 -10.17
N HIS A 117 4.56 0.10 -9.43
CA HIS A 117 4.54 1.44 -10.04
C HIS A 117 5.86 1.79 -10.73
N TYR A 118 6.95 1.20 -10.26
CA TYR A 118 8.28 1.34 -10.84
C TYR A 118 8.89 -0.03 -11.12
N THR A 119 9.49 -0.14 -12.30
CA THR A 119 10.13 -1.37 -12.79
C THR A 119 11.64 -1.18 -12.88
N PRO A 120 12.46 -2.03 -12.22
CA PRO A 120 13.90 -1.99 -12.39
C PRO A 120 14.27 -2.51 -13.79
N HIS A 121 15.07 -1.73 -14.54
CA HIS A 121 15.56 -2.14 -15.85
C HIS A 121 16.93 -1.52 -16.12
N ASN A 122 17.97 -2.34 -16.36
CA ASN A 122 19.33 -1.91 -16.64
C ASN A 122 19.92 -0.88 -15.63
N GLY A 123 19.62 -1.05 -14.34
CA GLY A 123 20.10 -0.17 -13.26
C GLY A 123 19.29 1.11 -13.05
N GLU A 124 18.20 1.28 -13.76
CA GLU A 124 17.26 2.40 -13.58
C GLU A 124 15.88 1.90 -13.15
N TRP A 125 15.10 2.78 -12.51
CA TRP A 125 13.70 2.56 -12.18
C TRP A 125 12.80 3.28 -13.19
N LEU A 126 12.08 2.50 -14.02
CA LEU A 126 11.15 3.02 -15.01
C LEU A 126 9.75 3.15 -14.43
N SER A 127 9.06 4.26 -14.67
CA SER A 127 7.63 4.37 -14.36
C SER A 127 6.84 3.33 -15.17
N SER A 128 6.13 2.45 -14.48
CA SER A 128 5.33 1.41 -15.11
C SER A 128 4.10 1.95 -15.84
N PHE A 129 3.64 3.14 -15.45
CA PHE A 129 2.53 3.82 -16.12
C PHE A 129 2.88 4.34 -17.53
N THR A 130 4.12 4.79 -17.74
CA THR A 130 4.43 5.60 -18.92
C THR A 130 5.63 5.10 -19.73
N LYS A 131 6.43 4.19 -19.17
CA LYS A 131 7.71 3.79 -19.79
C LYS A 131 7.81 2.32 -20.20
N LEU A 132 6.78 1.50 -19.95
CA LEU A 132 6.78 0.09 -20.35
C LEU A 132 6.32 -0.07 -21.81
N ASN A 133 7.06 0.47 -22.76
CA ASN A 133 6.70 0.60 -24.18
C ASN A 133 7.32 -0.43 -25.11
N CYS A 134 8.06 -1.42 -24.59
CA CYS A 134 8.67 -2.48 -25.39
C CYS A 134 8.72 -3.81 -24.62
N LYS A 135 8.90 -4.92 -25.36
CA LYS A 135 8.94 -6.27 -24.78
C LYS A 135 10.01 -6.45 -23.69
N PRO A 136 11.24 -5.92 -23.80
CA PRO A 136 12.21 -6.00 -22.69
C PRO A 136 11.73 -5.33 -21.41
N HIS A 137 11.08 -4.16 -21.47
CA HIS A 137 10.51 -3.49 -20.29
C HIS A 137 9.40 -4.31 -19.65
N LEU A 138 8.47 -4.85 -20.45
CA LEU A 138 7.41 -5.73 -19.95
C LEU A 138 7.96 -7.00 -19.31
N LYS A 139 9.02 -7.56 -19.88
CA LYS A 139 9.71 -8.72 -19.30
C LYS A 139 10.27 -8.36 -17.91
N SER A 140 10.99 -7.24 -17.79
CA SER A 140 11.52 -6.78 -16.50
C SER A 140 10.39 -6.52 -15.47
N TYR A 141 9.26 -5.96 -15.91
CA TYR A 141 8.09 -5.76 -15.07
C TYR A 141 7.55 -7.09 -14.50
N VAL A 142 7.34 -8.08 -15.37
CA VAL A 142 6.83 -9.40 -14.94
C VAL A 142 7.84 -10.08 -14.00
N GLU A 143 9.14 -10.05 -14.34
CA GLU A 143 10.19 -10.62 -13.49
C GLU A 143 10.23 -9.94 -12.12
N HIS A 144 10.04 -8.63 -12.07
CA HIS A 144 9.98 -7.87 -10.82
C HIS A 144 8.76 -8.23 -9.97
N LEU A 145 7.57 -8.35 -10.57
CA LEU A 145 6.38 -8.83 -9.87
C LEU A 145 6.55 -10.26 -9.33
N CYS A 146 7.21 -11.15 -10.10
CA CYS A 146 7.52 -12.50 -9.61
C CYS A 146 8.44 -12.46 -8.38
N GLN A 147 9.50 -11.66 -8.40
CA GLN A 147 10.38 -11.48 -7.23
C GLN A 147 9.62 -10.92 -6.01
N MET A 148 8.75 -9.94 -6.24
CA MET A 148 7.87 -9.38 -5.22
C MET A 148 6.99 -10.47 -4.56
N MET A 149 6.37 -11.34 -5.36
CA MET A 149 5.57 -12.46 -4.86
C MET A 149 6.42 -13.50 -4.13
N GLU A 150 7.62 -13.80 -4.64
CA GLU A 150 8.55 -14.76 -4.04
C GLU A 150 9.09 -14.30 -2.68
N SER A 151 9.17 -13.00 -2.43
CA SER A 151 9.58 -12.42 -1.15
C SER A 151 8.66 -12.79 0.01
N LYS A 152 7.37 -13.06 -0.27
CA LYS A 152 6.31 -13.36 0.70
C LYS A 152 6.06 -12.25 1.73
N LEU A 153 6.47 -11.02 1.43
CA LEU A 153 6.26 -9.86 2.29
C LEU A 153 4.86 -9.26 2.13
N PHE A 154 4.20 -9.55 1.00
CA PHE A 154 2.96 -8.89 0.60
C PHE A 154 1.78 -9.86 0.63
N GLU A 155 0.66 -9.44 1.21
CA GLU A 155 -0.57 -10.24 1.23
C GLU A 155 -1.21 -10.37 -0.16
N PHE A 156 -1.09 -9.33 -0.98
CA PHE A 156 -1.52 -9.33 -2.38
C PHE A 156 -0.78 -8.28 -3.20
N ILE A 157 -0.91 -8.37 -4.52
CA ILE A 157 -0.37 -7.38 -5.47
C ILE A 157 -1.51 -6.53 -5.98
N ALA A 158 -1.38 -5.21 -5.83
CA ALA A 158 -2.33 -4.24 -6.37
C ALA A 158 -2.14 -4.12 -7.89
N HIS A 159 -3.25 -3.92 -8.62
CA HIS A 159 -3.30 -3.56 -10.05
C HIS A 159 -2.10 -4.08 -10.89
N PRO A 160 -1.89 -5.43 -11.00
CA PRO A 160 -0.72 -6.01 -11.68
C PRO A 160 -0.68 -5.74 -13.20
N ASP A 161 -1.73 -5.15 -13.75
CA ASP A 161 -1.89 -4.76 -15.16
C ASP A 161 -1.78 -3.24 -15.39
N ILE A 162 -1.13 -2.52 -14.47
CA ILE A 162 -1.00 -1.05 -14.46
C ILE A 162 -0.43 -0.47 -15.78
N PHE A 163 0.38 -1.23 -16.49
CA PHE A 163 0.93 -0.88 -17.81
C PHE A 163 -0.12 -0.82 -18.93
N GLY A 164 -1.29 -1.37 -18.71
CA GLY A 164 -2.42 -1.32 -19.64
C GLY A 164 -3.25 -0.04 -19.58
N SER A 165 -2.90 0.88 -18.69
CA SER A 165 -3.66 2.11 -18.43
C SER A 165 -3.24 3.32 -19.29
N THR A 166 -2.30 3.12 -20.25
CA THR A 166 -1.76 4.18 -21.13
C THR A 166 -2.35 4.15 -22.53
#